data_d0475e8d14738640c63f4a09e33fac12
#
_entry.id   d0475e8d14738640c63f4a09e33fac12
#
_cell.length_a   1.000
_cell.length_b   1.000
_cell.length_c   1.000
_cell.angle_alpha   90.00
_cell.angle_beta   90.00
_cell.angle_gamma   90.00
#
_symmetry.space_group_name_H-M   'P 1'
#
loop_
_entity.id
_entity.type
_entity.pdbx_description
1 polymer ?
#
loop_
_entity_poly.entity_id
_entity_poly.type
_entity_poly.pdbx_seq_one_letter_code
_entity_poly.pdbx_strand_id
1 'polypeptide(L)'
;GKNYKRFLDFQNDVSVSDVEIALREGYRSIEHVKRYTTLGMATDQGKTSNLNGLQLVSEIENKVVPAVGHTTFRPPYTPVSIGAIVGREVGKHSKPTRKSPMHTWHEKNNAVFVDAGVWLRPRYYKRGDENLFEGSKREAKNVRTNVGVCDVTTLGKIDVKGPDAAEFLNRVYTNAWLKLPVGKARYGVMLREDGIVMDDGTTTRISENHYHMTTTTAQAANVLSHLEYYLQLVWPELNVNVVSTTEQWAGAAIAGPKSRDLLQKLFPNSDVSNEGLPFMGYMEGDLFGVKARIFRISFSG
;
A
#
# COMPACT_ATOMS: atom_id res chain seq x y z
N GLY A 1 -40.63 18.68 -1.03
CA GLY A 1 -39.42 18.37 -0.26
C GLY A 1 -38.40 17.66 -1.16
N LYS A 2 -37.12 17.97 -1.02
CA LYS A 2 -36.07 17.30 -1.79
C LYS A 2 -36.06 15.81 -1.44
N ASN A 3 -36.12 14.93 -2.43
CA ASN A 3 -36.02 13.48 -2.23
C ASN A 3 -34.58 13.10 -1.86
N TYR A 4 -34.27 13.17 -0.58
CA TYR A 4 -33.02 12.61 -0.06
C TYR A 4 -33.17 11.11 0.17
N LYS A 5 -32.13 10.32 -0.15
CA LYS A 5 -32.06 8.92 0.23
C LYS A 5 -32.01 8.85 1.78
N ARG A 6 -32.91 8.07 2.36
CA ARG A 6 -33.01 7.88 3.82
C ARG A 6 -32.49 6.50 4.17
N PHE A 7 -31.38 6.42 4.87
CA PHE A 7 -30.76 5.17 5.28
C PHE A 7 -31.32 4.68 6.60
N LEU A 8 -31.51 3.36 6.71
CA LEU A 8 -31.90 2.63 7.91
C LEU A 8 -30.71 1.88 8.50
N ASP A 9 -29.92 1.25 7.66
CA ASP A 9 -28.73 0.49 8.02
C ASP A 9 -27.52 1.05 7.26
N PHE A 10 -26.61 1.72 7.97
CA PHE A 10 -25.44 2.34 7.40
C PHE A 10 -24.31 1.35 7.08
N GLN A 11 -24.33 0.14 7.65
CA GLN A 11 -23.31 -0.87 7.40
C GLN A 11 -23.56 -1.61 6.08
N ASN A 12 -24.83 -1.80 5.70
CA ASN A 12 -25.23 -2.45 4.46
C ASN A 12 -25.95 -1.51 3.49
N ASP A 13 -25.90 -0.20 3.74
CA ASP A 13 -26.53 0.85 2.91
C ASP A 13 -28.02 0.62 2.63
N VAL A 14 -28.74 -0.03 3.56
CA VAL A 14 -30.18 -0.26 3.41
C VAL A 14 -30.95 1.02 3.64
N SER A 15 -31.76 1.38 2.67
CA SER A 15 -32.57 2.58 2.71
C SER A 15 -34.05 2.28 2.94
N VAL A 16 -34.82 3.33 3.22
CA VAL A 16 -36.30 3.27 3.30
C VAL A 16 -36.89 2.69 2.02
N SER A 17 -36.43 3.11 0.86
CA SER A 17 -36.91 2.61 -0.44
C SER A 17 -36.66 1.11 -0.64
N ASP A 18 -35.60 0.55 -0.10
CA ASP A 18 -35.32 -0.90 -0.20
C ASP A 18 -36.37 -1.69 0.58
N VAL A 19 -36.77 -1.22 1.77
CA VAL A 19 -37.83 -1.83 2.57
C VAL A 19 -39.18 -1.66 1.88
N GLU A 20 -39.49 -0.49 1.33
CA GLU A 20 -40.70 -0.24 0.55
C GLU A 20 -40.81 -1.20 -0.64
N ILE A 21 -39.72 -1.43 -1.37
CA ILE A 21 -39.64 -2.38 -2.49
C ILE A 21 -39.90 -3.81 -1.99
N ALA A 22 -39.25 -4.23 -0.91
CA ALA A 22 -39.41 -5.57 -0.35
C ALA A 22 -40.88 -5.85 -0.02
N LEU A 23 -41.56 -4.90 0.65
CA LEU A 23 -42.99 -5.03 1.01
C LEU A 23 -43.90 -5.04 -0.22
N ARG A 24 -43.62 -4.21 -1.22
CA ARG A 24 -44.34 -4.16 -2.50
C ARG A 24 -44.22 -5.48 -3.26
N GLU A 25 -43.07 -6.13 -3.21
CA GLU A 25 -42.83 -7.43 -3.82
C GLU A 25 -43.41 -8.61 -3.02
N GLY A 26 -44.06 -8.36 -1.89
CA GLY A 26 -44.79 -9.33 -1.14
C GLY A 26 -44.10 -9.96 0.08
N TYR A 27 -42.89 -9.49 0.41
CA TYR A 27 -42.19 -9.94 1.61
C TYR A 27 -42.80 -9.32 2.89
N ARG A 28 -43.77 -9.99 3.50
CA ARG A 28 -44.52 -9.48 4.66
C ARG A 28 -43.87 -9.79 6.01
N SER A 29 -43.12 -10.88 6.11
CA SER A 29 -42.40 -11.22 7.33
C SER A 29 -41.14 -10.35 7.42
N ILE A 30 -40.92 -9.78 8.61
CA ILE A 30 -39.70 -8.97 8.86
C ILE A 30 -38.40 -9.77 8.62
N GLU A 31 -38.43 -11.09 8.87
CA GLU A 31 -37.32 -11.98 8.57
C GLU A 31 -37.06 -12.12 7.06
N HIS A 32 -38.07 -12.04 6.23
CA HIS A 32 -37.92 -12.03 4.77
C HIS A 32 -37.47 -10.67 4.26
N VAL A 33 -38.02 -9.58 4.80
CA VAL A 33 -37.56 -8.20 4.51
C VAL A 33 -36.07 -8.08 4.85
N LYS A 34 -35.66 -8.58 6.01
CA LYS A 34 -34.23 -8.63 6.41
C LYS A 34 -33.37 -9.34 5.36
N ARG A 35 -33.77 -10.51 4.88
CA ARG A 35 -32.99 -11.28 3.90
C ARG A 35 -32.98 -10.65 2.52
N TYR A 36 -34.06 -10.02 2.14
CA TYR A 36 -34.16 -9.35 0.85
C TYR A 36 -33.33 -8.07 0.80
N THR A 37 -33.34 -7.29 1.88
CA THR A 37 -32.69 -5.97 1.95
C THR A 37 -31.30 -5.99 2.59
N THR A 38 -30.93 -7.08 3.28
CA THR A 38 -29.79 -7.17 4.20
C THR A 38 -29.90 -6.31 5.47
N LEU A 39 -31.09 -5.75 5.78
CA LEU A 39 -31.34 -4.96 6.98
C LEU A 39 -30.95 -5.75 8.24
N GLY A 40 -30.04 -5.22 9.04
CA GLY A 40 -29.62 -5.84 10.30
C GLY A 40 -28.78 -7.11 10.14
N MET A 41 -28.19 -7.36 8.97
CA MET A 41 -27.31 -8.51 8.70
C MET A 41 -25.82 -8.21 8.85
N ALA A 42 -25.45 -6.98 9.15
CA ALA A 42 -24.07 -6.58 9.34
C ALA A 42 -23.49 -6.99 10.70
N THR A 43 -22.27 -6.57 11.00
CA THR A 43 -21.52 -7.00 12.20
C THR A 43 -22.21 -6.65 13.52
N ASP A 44 -23.02 -5.60 13.57
CA ASP A 44 -23.82 -5.24 14.75
C ASP A 44 -25.09 -6.06 14.91
N GLN A 45 -25.45 -6.89 13.93
CA GLN A 45 -26.67 -7.71 13.90
C GLN A 45 -27.95 -6.90 14.18
N GLY A 46 -28.00 -5.70 13.59
CA GLY A 46 -29.17 -4.83 13.63
C GLY A 46 -29.37 -4.00 14.89
N LYS A 47 -28.41 -3.95 15.81
CA LYS A 47 -28.53 -3.14 17.04
C LYS A 47 -28.81 -1.66 16.75
N THR A 48 -28.27 -1.12 15.67
CA THR A 48 -28.42 0.29 15.26
C THR A 48 -29.55 0.53 14.26
N SER A 49 -30.03 -0.50 13.57
CA SER A 49 -30.95 -0.37 12.43
C SER A 49 -32.33 -1.03 12.63
N ASN A 50 -32.40 -2.14 13.38
CA ASN A 50 -33.65 -2.94 13.46
C ASN A 50 -34.85 -2.17 13.99
N LEU A 51 -34.69 -1.35 15.03
CA LEU A 51 -35.81 -0.61 15.61
C LEU A 51 -36.43 0.36 14.57
N ASN A 52 -35.62 1.08 13.84
CA ASN A 52 -36.06 1.99 12.78
C ASN A 52 -36.73 1.23 11.63
N GLY A 53 -36.17 0.08 11.26
CA GLY A 53 -36.75 -0.79 10.24
C GLY A 53 -38.11 -1.36 10.62
N LEU A 54 -38.26 -1.81 11.88
CA LEU A 54 -39.53 -2.30 12.41
C LEU A 54 -40.58 -1.20 12.45
N GLN A 55 -40.20 0.01 12.87
CA GLN A 55 -41.12 1.15 12.89
C GLN A 55 -41.59 1.49 11.48
N LEU A 56 -40.72 1.51 10.50
CA LEU A 56 -41.09 1.76 9.11
C LEU A 56 -42.04 0.71 8.56
N VAL A 57 -41.76 -0.59 8.79
CA VAL A 57 -42.67 -1.67 8.36
C VAL A 57 -44.03 -1.56 9.06
N SER A 58 -44.05 -1.22 10.33
CA SER A 58 -45.27 -0.95 11.12
C SER A 58 -46.11 0.14 10.48
N GLU A 59 -45.52 1.26 10.11
CA GLU A 59 -46.18 2.38 9.45
C GLU A 59 -46.74 2.00 8.06
N ILE A 60 -45.93 1.35 7.22
CA ILE A 60 -46.33 0.95 5.86
C ILE A 60 -47.48 -0.09 5.89
N GLU A 61 -47.43 -1.05 6.78
CA GLU A 61 -48.44 -2.11 6.88
C GLU A 61 -49.62 -1.76 7.81
N ASN A 62 -49.59 -0.56 8.39
CA ASN A 62 -50.61 -0.12 9.38
C ASN A 62 -50.82 -1.12 10.51
N LYS A 63 -49.72 -1.61 11.08
CA LYS A 63 -49.66 -2.55 12.20
C LYS A 63 -48.96 -1.91 13.39
N VAL A 64 -49.19 -2.40 14.58
CA VAL A 64 -48.40 -2.04 15.75
C VAL A 64 -47.03 -2.77 15.70
N VAL A 65 -45.96 -2.14 16.16
CA VAL A 65 -44.61 -2.71 16.13
C VAL A 65 -44.54 -4.13 16.70
N PRO A 66 -45.19 -4.47 17.83
CA PRO A 66 -45.20 -5.86 18.33
C PRO A 66 -45.80 -6.88 17.35
N ALA A 67 -46.74 -6.45 16.50
CA ALA A 67 -47.37 -7.34 15.51
C ALA A 67 -46.49 -7.56 14.25
N VAL A 68 -45.53 -6.68 14.00
CA VAL A 68 -44.50 -6.88 12.95
C VAL A 68 -43.50 -7.96 13.36
N GLY A 69 -43.29 -8.11 14.67
CA GLY A 69 -42.25 -8.98 15.21
C GLY A 69 -40.88 -8.33 15.22
N HIS A 70 -39.84 -9.12 15.37
CA HIS A 70 -38.48 -8.65 15.31
C HIS A 70 -37.59 -9.65 14.58
N THR A 71 -36.46 -9.20 14.12
CA THR A 71 -35.48 -10.05 13.42
C THR A 71 -34.69 -10.88 14.42
N THR A 72 -34.36 -12.10 14.00
CA THR A 72 -33.45 -12.98 14.77
C THR A 72 -32.01 -12.69 14.39
N PHE A 73 -31.16 -12.44 15.37
CA PHE A 73 -29.73 -12.29 15.15
C PHE A 73 -29.07 -13.66 14.93
N ARG A 74 -27.87 -13.63 14.31
CA ARG A 74 -26.99 -14.79 14.13
C ARG A 74 -25.71 -14.62 14.95
N PRO A 75 -25.11 -15.71 15.50
CA PRO A 75 -23.81 -15.63 16.13
C PRO A 75 -22.72 -15.24 15.12
N PRO A 76 -21.71 -14.48 15.55
CA PRO A 76 -21.59 -13.83 16.86
C PRO A 76 -22.44 -12.56 16.93
N TYR A 77 -23.27 -12.44 17.97
CA TYR A 77 -24.08 -11.23 18.20
C TYR A 77 -23.24 -10.03 18.63
N THR A 78 -22.17 -10.27 19.35
CA THR A 78 -21.11 -9.30 19.61
C THR A 78 -19.95 -9.64 18.67
N PRO A 79 -19.46 -8.67 17.88
CA PRO A 79 -18.33 -8.91 16.99
C PRO A 79 -17.13 -9.48 17.74
N VAL A 80 -16.53 -10.55 17.21
CA VAL A 80 -15.36 -11.21 17.77
C VAL A 80 -14.22 -11.05 16.77
N SER A 81 -13.08 -10.53 17.23
CA SER A 81 -11.91 -10.42 16.38
C SER A 81 -11.30 -11.80 16.08
N ILE A 82 -10.71 -11.96 14.92
CA ILE A 82 -9.96 -13.18 14.57
C ILE A 82 -8.87 -13.47 15.60
N GLY A 83 -8.22 -12.42 16.13
CA GLY A 83 -7.22 -12.57 17.18
C GLY A 83 -7.76 -13.18 18.49
N ALA A 84 -9.03 -12.89 18.85
CA ALA A 84 -9.65 -13.51 20.03
C ALA A 84 -9.95 -14.99 19.78
N ILE A 85 -10.33 -15.38 18.56
CA ILE A 85 -10.57 -16.78 18.19
C ILE A 85 -9.26 -17.57 18.15
N VAL A 86 -8.22 -17.01 17.55
CA VAL A 86 -6.91 -17.64 17.40
C VAL A 86 -6.20 -17.81 18.76
N GLY A 87 -6.41 -16.86 19.68
CA GLY A 87 -5.81 -16.88 21.00
C GLY A 87 -4.31 -16.48 21.00
N ARG A 88 -3.65 -16.76 22.11
CA ARG A 88 -2.26 -16.33 22.34
C ARG A 88 -1.21 -17.25 21.71
N GLU A 89 -1.57 -18.47 21.38
CA GLU A 89 -0.66 -19.52 20.91
C GLU A 89 -0.42 -19.46 19.39
N VAL A 90 -0.70 -18.34 18.77
CA VAL A 90 -0.49 -18.14 17.33
C VAL A 90 0.99 -18.16 16.92
N GLY A 91 1.90 -17.88 17.83
CA GLY A 91 3.36 -17.97 17.68
C GLY A 91 3.85 -17.19 16.45
N LYS A 92 4.62 -17.86 15.59
CA LYS A 92 5.17 -17.26 14.36
C LYS A 92 4.14 -16.80 13.34
N HIS A 93 2.89 -17.22 13.46
CA HIS A 93 1.80 -16.82 12.57
C HIS A 93 1.07 -15.55 13.02
N SER A 94 1.45 -14.96 14.16
CA SER A 94 0.87 -13.71 14.66
C SER A 94 1.09 -12.51 13.74
N LYS A 95 2.14 -12.59 12.91
CA LYS A 95 2.53 -11.53 11.97
C LYS A 95 2.87 -12.16 10.63
N PRO A 96 2.21 -11.74 9.55
CA PRO A 96 2.58 -12.19 8.22
C PRO A 96 4.02 -11.76 7.92
N THR A 97 4.80 -12.68 7.36
CA THR A 97 6.20 -12.44 7.02
C THR A 97 6.39 -12.62 5.53
N ARG A 98 6.86 -11.57 4.86
CA ARG A 98 7.20 -11.58 3.44
C ARG A 98 8.71 -11.73 3.26
N LYS A 99 9.10 -12.44 2.21
CA LYS A 99 10.48 -12.72 1.87
C LYS A 99 10.78 -12.19 0.47
N SER A 100 11.95 -11.58 0.28
CA SER A 100 12.39 -11.15 -1.04
C SER A 100 12.72 -12.37 -1.93
N PRO A 101 12.76 -12.23 -3.25
CA PRO A 101 13.21 -13.31 -4.15
C PRO A 101 14.62 -13.81 -3.84
N MET A 102 15.47 -12.98 -3.22
CA MET A 102 16.83 -13.33 -2.83
C MET A 102 16.94 -13.99 -1.46
N HIS A 103 15.83 -14.19 -0.74
CA HIS A 103 15.85 -14.65 0.67
C HIS A 103 16.66 -15.92 0.87
N THR A 104 16.47 -16.94 0.03
CA THR A 104 17.22 -18.20 0.10
C THR A 104 18.72 -18.01 -0.09
N TRP A 105 19.12 -17.07 -0.96
CA TRP A 105 20.52 -16.73 -1.14
C TRP A 105 21.09 -16.04 0.10
N HIS A 106 20.33 -15.16 0.72
CA HIS A 106 20.73 -14.51 1.98
C HIS A 106 20.92 -15.52 3.10
N GLU A 107 19.98 -16.48 3.27
CA GLU A 107 20.10 -17.56 4.26
C GLU A 107 21.40 -18.37 4.04
N LYS A 108 21.67 -18.79 2.80
CA LYS A 108 22.88 -19.54 2.46
C LYS A 108 24.19 -18.79 2.70
N ASN A 109 24.14 -17.47 2.75
CA ASN A 109 25.28 -16.61 3.01
C ASN A 109 25.31 -16.06 4.44
N ASN A 110 24.65 -16.72 5.38
CA ASN A 110 24.63 -16.39 6.80
C ASN A 110 24.10 -14.97 7.11
N ALA A 111 23.09 -14.53 6.38
CA ALA A 111 22.43 -13.27 6.68
C ALA A 111 21.71 -13.35 8.05
N VAL A 112 21.90 -12.33 8.85
CA VAL A 112 21.08 -12.08 10.03
C VAL A 112 19.96 -11.14 9.59
N PHE A 113 18.72 -11.54 9.85
CA PHE A 113 17.56 -10.81 9.38
C PHE A 113 17.01 -9.84 10.43
N VAL A 114 16.29 -8.83 9.92
CA VAL A 114 15.52 -7.87 10.71
C VAL A 114 14.17 -7.63 10.05
N ASP A 115 13.15 -7.44 10.86
CA ASP A 115 11.82 -7.04 10.39
C ASP A 115 11.82 -5.59 9.91
N ALA A 116 11.30 -5.38 8.70
CA ALA A 116 10.99 -4.08 8.14
C ALA A 116 9.51 -4.09 7.68
N GLY A 117 8.60 -3.60 8.53
CA GLY A 117 7.17 -3.81 8.32
C GLY A 117 6.84 -5.29 8.37
N VAL A 118 6.30 -5.82 7.26
CA VAL A 118 5.99 -7.25 7.11
C VAL A 118 7.09 -8.04 6.39
N TRP A 119 8.20 -7.41 6.04
CA TRP A 119 9.30 -8.02 5.31
C TRP A 119 10.46 -8.42 6.22
N LEU A 120 11.10 -9.57 5.91
CA LEU A 120 12.43 -9.89 6.42
C LEU A 120 13.49 -9.31 5.49
N ARG A 121 14.38 -8.49 6.06
CA ARG A 121 15.51 -7.90 5.34
C ARG A 121 16.83 -8.42 5.93
N PRO A 122 17.86 -8.69 5.09
CA PRO A 122 19.19 -8.93 5.59
C PRO A 122 19.71 -7.66 6.29
N ARG A 123 20.18 -7.82 7.52
CA ARG A 123 20.75 -6.73 8.33
C ARG A 123 22.26 -6.66 8.16
N TYR A 124 22.91 -7.80 8.19
CA TYR A 124 24.33 -8.00 7.89
C TYR A 124 24.57 -9.48 7.63
N TYR A 125 25.75 -9.81 7.08
CA TYR A 125 26.16 -11.21 6.82
C TYR A 125 27.22 -11.60 7.84
N LYS A 126 26.87 -12.50 8.73
CA LYS A 126 27.73 -12.94 9.82
C LYS A 126 28.92 -13.74 9.32
N ARG A 127 30.13 -13.44 9.83
CA ARG A 127 31.36 -14.21 9.61
C ARG A 127 31.90 -14.70 10.95
N GLY A 128 32.03 -16.03 11.10
CA GLY A 128 32.46 -16.61 12.38
C GLY A 128 31.54 -16.18 13.53
N ASP A 129 32.14 -15.71 14.63
CA ASP A 129 31.38 -15.28 15.82
C ASP A 129 31.10 -13.78 15.90
N GLU A 130 31.24 -13.07 14.79
CA GLU A 130 30.94 -11.63 14.73
C GLU A 130 29.57 -11.31 15.33
N ASN A 131 29.53 -10.29 16.18
CA ASN A 131 28.27 -9.66 16.58
C ASN A 131 27.80 -8.62 15.56
N LEU A 132 26.63 -8.03 15.79
CA LEU A 132 26.03 -7.03 14.90
C LEU A 132 26.97 -5.84 14.63
N PHE A 133 27.62 -5.32 15.67
CA PHE A 133 28.47 -4.14 15.54
C PHE A 133 29.71 -4.42 14.69
N GLU A 134 30.36 -5.55 14.93
CA GLU A 134 31.56 -5.99 14.21
C GLU A 134 31.25 -6.26 12.73
N GLY A 135 30.17 -7.02 12.45
CA GLY A 135 29.74 -7.30 11.09
C GLY A 135 29.37 -6.03 10.32
N SER A 136 28.57 -5.14 10.93
CA SER A 136 28.17 -3.87 10.32
C SER A 136 29.39 -2.96 10.06
N LYS A 137 30.34 -2.88 10.99
CA LYS A 137 31.56 -2.10 10.85
C LYS A 137 32.42 -2.62 9.68
N ARG A 138 32.57 -3.95 9.58
CA ARG A 138 33.30 -4.59 8.48
C ARG A 138 32.65 -4.28 7.13
N GLU A 139 31.32 -4.44 7.04
CA GLU A 139 30.59 -4.16 5.79
C GLU A 139 30.65 -2.67 5.41
N ALA A 140 30.44 -1.78 6.36
CA ALA A 140 30.57 -0.34 6.14
C ALA A 140 31.97 0.05 5.66
N LYS A 141 33.03 -0.54 6.25
CA LYS A 141 34.42 -0.32 5.80
C LYS A 141 34.62 -0.80 4.35
N ASN A 142 34.04 -1.97 4.00
CA ASN A 142 34.10 -2.45 2.60
C ASN A 142 33.44 -1.48 1.62
N VAL A 143 32.23 -0.98 1.96
CA VAL A 143 31.52 -0.01 1.11
C VAL A 143 32.35 1.27 0.95
N ARG A 144 33.02 1.75 1.98
CA ARG A 144 33.85 2.97 1.94
C ARG A 144 35.11 2.82 1.07
N THR A 145 35.68 1.62 0.99
CA THR A 145 36.95 1.39 0.30
C THR A 145 36.81 0.63 -1.03
N ASN A 146 35.65 0.03 -1.26
CA ASN A 146 35.40 -0.86 -2.38
C ASN A 146 34.00 -0.63 -2.99
N VAL A 147 33.18 -1.67 -2.99
CA VAL A 147 31.80 -1.67 -3.42
C VAL A 147 30.98 -2.62 -2.53
N GLY A 148 29.77 -2.21 -2.20
CA GLY A 148 28.77 -3.05 -1.54
C GLY A 148 27.49 -3.10 -2.36
N VAL A 149 26.81 -4.24 -2.26
CA VAL A 149 25.46 -4.44 -2.84
C VAL A 149 24.51 -4.77 -1.70
N CYS A 150 23.38 -4.07 -1.65
CA CYS A 150 22.33 -4.29 -0.64
C CYS A 150 21.01 -4.61 -1.33
N ASP A 151 20.34 -5.68 -0.90
CA ASP A 151 18.97 -5.98 -1.32
C ASP A 151 18.00 -4.93 -0.76
N VAL A 152 17.45 -4.12 -1.64
CA VAL A 152 16.43 -3.10 -1.34
C VAL A 152 15.08 -3.44 -2.00
N THR A 153 14.89 -4.69 -2.38
CA THR A 153 13.65 -5.18 -3.00
C THR A 153 12.41 -4.84 -2.19
N THR A 154 12.54 -4.72 -0.89
CA THR A 154 11.41 -4.51 0.03
C THR A 154 10.91 -3.06 0.06
N LEU A 155 11.62 -2.10 -0.51
CA LEU A 155 11.12 -0.73 -0.66
C LEU A 155 9.81 -0.74 -1.44
N GLY A 156 8.84 0.06 -1.04
CA GLY A 156 7.63 0.25 -1.81
C GLY A 156 7.95 0.85 -3.18
N LYS A 157 7.27 0.38 -4.20
CA LYS A 157 7.37 0.88 -5.57
C LYS A 157 5.96 1.08 -6.10
N ILE A 158 5.70 2.28 -6.58
CA ILE A 158 4.39 2.66 -7.11
C ILE A 158 4.62 3.35 -8.45
N ASP A 159 3.94 2.88 -9.49
CA ASP A 159 3.88 3.59 -10.76
C ASP A 159 2.65 4.52 -10.77
N VAL A 160 2.86 5.77 -11.17
CA VAL A 160 1.84 6.80 -11.30
C VAL A 160 1.78 7.20 -12.78
N LYS A 161 0.63 7.03 -13.41
CA LYS A 161 0.45 7.23 -14.86
C LYS A 161 -0.79 8.05 -15.15
N GLY A 162 -0.69 8.91 -16.13
CA GLY A 162 -1.79 9.73 -16.62
C GLY A 162 -1.35 11.13 -17.01
N PRO A 163 -2.15 11.84 -17.81
CA PRO A 163 -1.83 13.20 -18.25
C PRO A 163 -1.66 14.16 -17.05
N ASP A 164 -2.39 13.93 -15.94
CA ASP A 164 -2.36 14.78 -14.76
C ASP A 164 -1.40 14.24 -13.66
N ALA A 165 -0.57 13.23 -13.97
CA ALA A 165 0.33 12.61 -12.98
C ALA A 165 1.33 13.62 -12.37
N ALA A 166 1.85 14.56 -13.17
CA ALA A 166 2.75 15.60 -12.66
C ALA A 166 2.06 16.55 -11.67
N GLU A 167 0.84 16.97 -12.01
CA GLU A 167 0.02 17.83 -11.14
C GLU A 167 -0.36 17.12 -9.86
N PHE A 168 -0.81 15.87 -9.96
CA PHE A 168 -1.13 15.05 -8.80
C PHE A 168 0.05 14.91 -7.83
N LEU A 169 1.23 14.54 -8.34
CA LEU A 169 2.44 14.45 -7.53
C LEU A 169 2.83 15.80 -6.92
N ASN A 170 2.60 16.89 -7.65
CA ASN A 170 2.88 18.25 -7.15
C ASN A 170 1.96 18.66 -6.00
N ARG A 171 0.76 18.07 -5.90
CA ARG A 171 -0.18 18.31 -4.79
C ARG A 171 0.13 17.46 -3.56
N VAL A 172 0.56 16.21 -3.73
CA VAL A 172 0.79 15.27 -2.61
C VAL A 172 2.17 15.39 -1.97
N TYR A 173 3.16 15.96 -2.68
CA TYR A 173 4.51 16.16 -2.16
C TYR A 173 4.82 17.62 -1.89
N THR A 174 5.74 17.88 -0.98
CA THR A 174 6.27 19.23 -0.73
C THR A 174 7.16 19.77 -1.85
N ASN A 175 7.59 18.93 -2.76
CA ASN A 175 8.52 19.25 -3.84
C ASN A 175 7.79 19.52 -5.16
N ALA A 176 8.44 20.29 -6.05
CA ALA A 176 7.87 20.66 -7.35
C ALA A 176 8.10 19.56 -8.40
N TRP A 177 7.02 18.96 -8.91
CA TRP A 177 7.08 17.86 -9.89
C TRP A 177 6.77 18.27 -11.31
N LEU A 178 6.02 19.35 -11.51
CA LEU A 178 5.62 19.85 -12.84
C LEU A 178 6.82 20.10 -13.76
N LYS A 179 7.95 20.56 -13.20
CA LYS A 179 9.16 20.88 -13.94
C LYS A 179 10.23 19.77 -13.90
N LEU A 180 9.91 18.56 -13.41
CA LEU A 180 10.85 17.46 -13.42
C LEU A 180 11.04 16.95 -14.86
N PRO A 181 12.27 16.99 -15.42
CA PRO A 181 12.48 16.47 -16.78
C PRO A 181 12.30 14.95 -16.85
N VAL A 182 11.93 14.44 -18.03
CA VAL A 182 11.97 13.01 -18.33
C VAL A 182 13.40 12.48 -18.17
N GLY A 183 13.54 11.27 -17.62
CA GLY A 183 14.84 10.66 -17.32
C GLY A 183 15.49 11.18 -16.03
N LYS A 184 14.79 11.99 -15.23
CA LYS A 184 15.32 12.52 -13.96
C LYS A 184 14.51 12.03 -12.78
N ALA A 185 15.21 11.80 -11.68
CA ALA A 185 14.66 11.52 -10.36
C ALA A 185 14.67 12.78 -9.48
N ARG A 186 13.82 12.80 -8.49
CA ARG A 186 13.82 13.80 -7.42
C ARG A 186 13.46 13.14 -6.11
N TYR A 187 14.17 13.48 -5.05
CA TYR A 187 13.79 13.15 -3.69
C TYR A 187 12.58 14.02 -3.29
N GLY A 188 11.62 13.44 -2.63
CA GLY A 188 10.42 14.10 -2.18
C GLY A 188 10.03 13.71 -0.77
N VAL A 189 9.39 14.63 -0.06
CA VAL A 189 8.82 14.43 1.26
C VAL A 189 7.31 14.58 1.17
N MET A 190 6.59 13.59 1.63
CA MET A 190 5.13 13.57 1.72
C MET A 190 4.72 13.89 3.14
N LEU A 191 3.80 14.82 3.28
CA LEU A 191 3.26 15.21 4.58
C LEU A 191 1.79 14.79 4.69
N ARG A 192 1.36 14.57 5.92
CA ARG A 192 -0.07 14.55 6.26
C ARG A 192 -0.61 15.97 6.31
N GLU A 193 -1.93 16.11 6.40
CA GLU A 193 -2.61 17.42 6.48
C GLU A 193 -2.23 18.23 7.72
N ASP A 194 -1.78 17.56 8.81
CA ASP A 194 -1.28 18.19 10.03
C ASP A 194 0.20 18.62 9.93
N GLY A 195 0.83 18.46 8.77
CA GLY A 195 2.22 18.82 8.51
C GLY A 195 3.26 17.81 9.00
N ILE A 196 2.83 16.68 9.57
CA ILE A 196 3.75 15.62 10.00
C ILE A 196 4.20 14.80 8.79
N VAL A 197 5.48 14.46 8.74
CA VAL A 197 6.05 13.61 7.68
C VAL A 197 5.34 12.26 7.68
N MET A 198 4.76 11.92 6.55
CA MET A 198 4.13 10.63 6.31
C MET A 198 5.13 9.62 5.76
N ASP A 199 5.85 10.00 4.72
CA ASP A 199 6.86 9.18 4.06
C ASP A 199 7.81 10.06 3.24
N ASP A 200 8.91 9.49 2.81
CA ASP A 200 9.85 10.09 1.88
C ASP A 200 10.33 9.06 0.86
N GLY A 201 10.88 9.53 -0.24
CA GLY A 201 11.38 8.65 -1.26
C GLY A 201 11.83 9.38 -2.52
N THR A 202 12.20 8.60 -3.52
CA THR A 202 12.56 9.16 -4.83
C THR A 202 11.45 8.89 -5.83
N THR A 203 11.13 9.89 -6.64
CA THR A 203 10.22 9.75 -7.76
C THR A 203 10.96 10.11 -9.04
N THR A 204 10.89 9.24 -10.03
CA THR A 204 11.56 9.38 -11.31
C THR A 204 10.52 9.54 -12.41
N ARG A 205 10.68 10.55 -13.28
CA ARG A 205 9.86 10.70 -14.48
C ARG A 205 10.41 9.80 -15.59
N ILE A 206 9.75 8.65 -15.78
CA ILE A 206 10.14 7.63 -16.77
C ILE A 206 9.80 8.09 -18.20
N SER A 207 8.62 8.66 -18.38
CA SER A 207 8.18 9.30 -19.62
C SER A 207 7.29 10.49 -19.28
N GLU A 208 6.74 11.17 -20.27
CA GLU A 208 5.96 12.38 -20.06
C GLU A 208 4.84 12.20 -19.02
N ASN A 209 4.11 11.09 -19.10
CA ASN A 209 2.94 10.79 -18.26
C ASN A 209 3.15 9.55 -17.38
N HIS A 210 4.40 9.16 -17.12
CA HIS A 210 4.72 8.00 -16.29
C HIS A 210 5.82 8.33 -15.28
N TYR A 211 5.47 8.16 -14.01
CA TYR A 211 6.38 8.32 -12.88
C TYR A 211 6.51 7.00 -12.11
N HIS A 212 7.71 6.73 -11.66
CA HIS A 212 8.04 5.61 -10.77
C HIS A 212 8.52 6.17 -9.44
N MET A 213 7.78 5.90 -8.38
CA MET A 213 8.11 6.37 -7.05
C MET A 213 8.50 5.22 -6.14
N THR A 214 9.40 5.50 -5.21
CA THR A 214 9.78 4.59 -4.13
C THR A 214 9.28 5.14 -2.80
N THR A 215 9.00 4.24 -1.85
CA THR A 215 8.54 4.56 -0.50
C THR A 215 9.36 3.79 0.52
N THR A 216 9.30 4.19 1.78
CA THR A 216 9.78 3.36 2.88
C THR A 216 9.08 2.00 2.87
N THR A 217 9.81 0.93 3.17
CA THR A 217 9.30 -0.45 3.15
C THR A 217 8.02 -0.61 3.99
N ALA A 218 8.01 -0.07 5.21
CA ALA A 218 6.87 -0.21 6.12
C ALA A 218 5.66 0.65 5.72
N GLN A 219 5.87 1.71 4.94
CA GLN A 219 4.82 2.67 4.57
C GLN A 219 4.21 2.42 3.18
N ALA A 220 4.71 1.44 2.43
CA ALA A 220 4.28 1.21 1.04
C ALA A 220 2.75 1.12 0.86
N ALA A 221 2.06 0.38 1.74
CA ALA A 221 0.61 0.25 1.70
C ALA A 221 -0.11 1.53 2.11
N ASN A 222 0.38 2.22 3.15
CA ASN A 222 -0.23 3.47 3.63
C ASN A 222 -0.10 4.58 2.59
N VAL A 223 1.06 4.68 1.91
CA VAL A 223 1.25 5.64 0.83
C VAL A 223 0.31 5.34 -0.34
N LEU A 224 0.19 4.08 -0.76
CA LEU A 224 -0.74 3.71 -1.83
C LEU A 224 -2.18 4.10 -1.48
N SER A 225 -2.66 3.74 -0.29
CA SER A 225 -4.01 4.10 0.19
C SER A 225 -4.22 5.61 0.26
N HIS A 226 -3.20 6.37 0.66
CA HIS A 226 -3.24 7.83 0.68
C HIS A 226 -3.39 8.42 -0.73
N LEU A 227 -2.63 7.91 -1.70
CA LEU A 227 -2.74 8.34 -3.09
C LEU A 227 -4.12 8.01 -3.68
N GLU A 228 -4.63 6.80 -3.42
CA GLU A 228 -5.97 6.37 -3.86
C GLU A 228 -7.07 7.22 -3.22
N TYR A 229 -6.97 7.54 -1.92
CA TYR A 229 -7.92 8.41 -1.24
C TYR A 229 -8.05 9.77 -1.94
N TYR A 230 -6.92 10.41 -2.26
CA TYR A 230 -6.96 11.71 -2.94
C TYR A 230 -7.52 11.63 -4.35
N LEU A 231 -7.18 10.59 -5.10
CA LEU A 231 -7.68 10.41 -6.46
C LEU A 231 -9.17 10.06 -6.51
N GLN A 232 -9.65 9.29 -5.54
CA GLN A 232 -11.04 8.83 -5.57
C GLN A 232 -12.00 9.80 -4.91
N LEU A 233 -11.58 10.55 -3.90
CA LEU A 233 -12.48 11.34 -3.06
C LEU A 233 -12.20 12.85 -3.10
N VAL A 234 -10.94 13.28 -3.19
CA VAL A 234 -10.59 14.70 -3.08
C VAL A 234 -10.41 15.35 -4.44
N TRP A 235 -9.74 14.68 -5.39
CA TRP A 235 -9.47 15.16 -6.75
C TRP A 235 -9.89 14.14 -7.81
N PRO A 236 -11.16 13.70 -7.83
CA PRO A 236 -11.65 12.69 -8.77
C PRO A 236 -11.63 13.15 -10.23
N GLU A 237 -11.44 14.46 -10.46
CA GLU A 237 -11.32 15.05 -11.79
C GLU A 237 -9.96 14.79 -12.45
N LEU A 238 -8.92 14.40 -11.69
CA LEU A 238 -7.59 14.15 -12.22
C LEU A 238 -7.53 12.80 -12.95
N ASN A 239 -7.06 12.82 -14.19
CA ASN A 239 -6.86 11.61 -14.97
C ASN A 239 -5.51 10.98 -14.64
N VAL A 240 -5.48 10.22 -13.54
CA VAL A 240 -4.29 9.56 -12.99
C VAL A 240 -4.64 8.14 -12.53
N ASN A 241 -3.75 7.21 -12.81
CA ASN A 241 -3.79 5.85 -12.29
C ASN A 241 -2.57 5.58 -11.42
N VAL A 242 -2.77 4.99 -10.27
CA VAL A 242 -1.71 4.53 -9.37
C VAL A 242 -1.75 3.00 -9.24
N VAL A 243 -0.59 2.37 -9.25
CA VAL A 243 -0.49 0.93 -9.10
C VAL A 243 0.76 0.54 -8.33
N SER A 244 0.61 -0.34 -7.34
CA SER A 244 1.76 -0.92 -6.67
C SER A 244 2.52 -1.85 -7.61
N THR A 245 3.81 -1.60 -7.77
CA THR A 245 4.76 -2.43 -8.51
C THR A 245 5.82 -3.03 -7.60
N THR A 246 5.58 -3.00 -6.28
CA THR A 246 6.53 -3.46 -5.25
C THR A 246 7.00 -4.89 -5.50
N GLU A 247 6.12 -5.78 -5.90
CA GLU A 247 6.43 -7.19 -6.12
C GLU A 247 6.87 -7.51 -7.55
N GLN A 248 6.77 -6.53 -8.46
CA GLN A 248 7.17 -6.70 -9.86
C GLN A 248 8.65 -6.42 -10.09
N TRP A 249 9.32 -5.72 -9.17
CA TRP A 249 10.70 -5.30 -9.29
C TRP A 249 11.52 -5.74 -8.08
N ALA A 250 12.52 -6.59 -8.31
CA ALA A 250 13.62 -6.73 -7.36
C ALA A 250 14.50 -5.48 -7.44
N GLY A 251 15.09 -5.08 -6.31
CA GLY A 251 15.92 -3.89 -6.24
C GLY A 251 17.23 -4.15 -5.51
N ALA A 252 18.33 -3.64 -6.06
CA ALA A 252 19.64 -3.66 -5.44
C ALA A 252 20.23 -2.26 -5.39
N ALA A 253 20.71 -1.84 -4.22
CA ALA A 253 21.51 -0.63 -4.07
C ALA A 253 23.00 -0.99 -4.19
N ILE A 254 23.69 -0.32 -5.10
CA ILE A 254 25.14 -0.48 -5.33
C ILE A 254 25.82 0.80 -4.88
N ALA A 255 26.72 0.72 -3.92
CA ALA A 255 27.38 1.87 -3.32
C ALA A 255 28.90 1.62 -3.12
N GLY A 256 29.67 2.70 -3.09
CA GLY A 256 31.11 2.67 -2.88
C GLY A 256 31.92 3.18 -4.08
N PRO A 257 33.23 3.47 -3.90
CA PRO A 257 34.08 4.07 -4.93
C PRO A 257 34.20 3.22 -6.21
N LYS A 258 34.01 1.89 -6.12
CA LYS A 258 34.05 0.98 -7.27
C LYS A 258 32.65 0.60 -7.78
N SER A 259 31.60 1.33 -7.38
CA SER A 259 30.22 1.03 -7.79
C SER A 259 30.03 1.11 -9.30
N ARG A 260 30.67 2.10 -9.94
CA ARG A 260 30.60 2.28 -11.40
C ARG A 260 31.27 1.14 -12.15
N ASP A 261 32.43 0.68 -11.69
CA ASP A 261 33.14 -0.45 -12.30
C ASP A 261 32.31 -1.73 -12.26
N LEU A 262 31.62 -1.97 -11.15
CA LEU A 262 30.69 -3.07 -11.03
C LEU A 262 29.49 -2.90 -11.96
N LEU A 263 28.89 -1.70 -11.96
CA LEU A 263 27.73 -1.40 -12.80
C LEU A 263 28.05 -1.57 -14.29
N GLN A 264 29.24 -1.11 -14.75
CA GLN A 264 29.69 -1.28 -16.15
C GLN A 264 29.86 -2.75 -16.54
N LYS A 265 30.29 -3.61 -15.59
CA LYS A 265 30.36 -5.07 -15.83
C LYS A 265 29.00 -5.72 -15.95
N LEU A 266 28.01 -5.24 -15.17
CA LEU A 266 26.63 -5.75 -15.20
C LEU A 266 25.88 -5.26 -16.44
N PHE A 267 26.21 -4.07 -16.94
CA PHE A 267 25.57 -3.42 -18.09
C PHE A 267 26.61 -3.01 -19.14
N PRO A 268 27.28 -3.96 -19.81
CA PRO A 268 28.39 -3.68 -20.68
C PRO A 268 28.03 -2.80 -21.90
N ASN A 269 26.77 -2.85 -22.32
CA ASN A 269 26.27 -2.10 -23.47
C ASN A 269 25.61 -0.76 -23.08
N SER A 270 25.67 -0.35 -21.81
CA SER A 270 25.07 0.90 -21.32
C SER A 270 26.17 1.90 -20.95
N ASP A 271 25.98 3.17 -21.30
CA ASP A 271 26.86 4.24 -20.85
C ASP A 271 26.51 4.66 -19.43
N VAL A 272 27.22 4.09 -18.46
CA VAL A 272 27.10 4.42 -17.04
C VAL A 272 28.07 5.51 -16.57
N SER A 273 28.67 6.25 -17.50
CA SER A 273 29.54 7.42 -17.21
C SER A 273 28.76 8.55 -16.51
N ASN A 274 29.42 9.66 -16.20
CA ASN A 274 28.76 10.84 -15.67
C ASN A 274 27.83 11.50 -16.69
N GLU A 275 28.16 11.37 -17.94
CA GLU A 275 27.46 11.91 -19.10
C GLU A 275 26.22 11.04 -19.41
N GLY A 276 26.40 9.73 -19.49
CA GLY A 276 25.32 8.79 -19.81
C GLY A 276 24.31 8.60 -18.64
N LEU A 277 24.82 8.56 -17.41
CA LEU A 277 24.00 8.45 -16.20
C LEU A 277 24.38 9.56 -15.20
N PRO A 278 23.93 10.81 -15.42
CA PRO A 278 24.23 11.92 -14.51
C PRO A 278 23.55 11.75 -13.16
N PHE A 279 24.00 12.48 -12.15
CA PHE A 279 23.37 12.50 -10.83
C PHE A 279 21.88 12.80 -10.94
N MET A 280 21.07 12.06 -10.17
CA MET A 280 19.60 12.02 -10.27
C MET A 280 19.10 11.63 -11.66
N GLY A 281 19.91 10.90 -12.41
CA GLY A 281 19.56 10.35 -13.71
C GLY A 281 18.93 8.95 -13.61
N TYR A 282 18.23 8.62 -14.65
CA TYR A 282 17.60 7.32 -14.88
C TYR A 282 17.90 6.84 -16.30
N MET A 283 18.10 5.55 -16.45
CA MET A 283 18.15 4.87 -17.73
C MET A 283 17.59 3.45 -17.63
N GLU A 284 17.22 2.89 -18.76
CA GLU A 284 16.91 1.46 -18.88
C GLU A 284 18.13 0.71 -19.38
N GLY A 285 18.29 -0.54 -18.96
CA GLY A 285 19.36 -1.42 -19.38
C GLY A 285 18.90 -2.86 -19.46
N ASP A 286 19.74 -3.70 -20.05
CA ASP A 286 19.56 -5.15 -20.07
C ASP A 286 20.56 -5.81 -19.12
N LEU A 287 20.04 -6.56 -18.15
CA LEU A 287 20.83 -7.34 -17.21
C LEU A 287 20.72 -8.82 -17.61
N PHE A 288 21.61 -9.27 -18.50
CA PHE A 288 21.64 -10.65 -18.98
C PHE A 288 20.30 -11.16 -19.52
N GLY A 289 19.62 -10.36 -20.33
CA GLY A 289 18.31 -10.66 -20.91
C GLY A 289 17.11 -10.24 -20.05
N VAL A 290 17.37 -9.60 -18.91
CA VAL A 290 16.31 -9.07 -18.03
C VAL A 290 16.30 -7.54 -18.09
N LYS A 291 15.13 -6.98 -18.39
CA LYS A 291 14.94 -5.52 -18.38
C LYS A 291 15.20 -4.96 -16.98
N ALA A 292 16.09 -3.96 -16.90
CA ALA A 292 16.44 -3.30 -15.65
C ALA A 292 16.23 -1.79 -15.75
N ARG A 293 15.93 -1.17 -14.61
CA ARG A 293 15.89 0.28 -14.41
C ARG A 293 17.09 0.67 -13.56
N ILE A 294 17.87 1.61 -14.01
CA ILE A 294 19.11 2.07 -13.38
C ILE A 294 18.89 3.52 -12.94
N PHE A 295 19.07 3.79 -11.66
CA PHE A 295 18.91 5.10 -11.06
C PHE A 295 20.22 5.51 -10.39
N ARG A 296 20.72 6.70 -10.70
CA ARG A 296 21.85 7.29 -9.97
C ARG A 296 21.35 8.28 -8.94
N ILE A 297 21.07 7.79 -7.77
CA ILE A 297 20.53 8.56 -6.65
C ILE A 297 21.51 8.52 -5.48
N SER A 298 21.39 9.49 -4.56
CA SER A 298 22.09 9.46 -3.28
C SER A 298 21.05 9.30 -2.16
N PHE A 299 21.30 8.34 -1.27
CA PHE A 299 20.49 8.11 -0.08
C PHE A 299 21.26 8.46 1.18
N SER A 300 22.55 8.17 1.20
CA SER A 300 23.40 8.36 2.39
C SER A 300 24.56 9.34 2.18
N GLY A 301 24.55 10.08 1.09
CA GLY A 301 25.59 11.06 0.74
C GLY A 301 26.74 10.50 -0.08
#